data_c0d9d1039da2f663da5773b86c7473d7
#
_entry.id   c0d9d1039da2f663da5773b86c7473d7
#
_cell.length_a   1.000
_cell.length_b   1.000
_cell.length_c   1.000
_cell.angle_alpha   90.00
_cell.angle_beta   90.00
_cell.angle_gamma   90.00
#
_symmetry.space_group_name_H-M   'P 1'
#
loop_
_entity.id
_entity.type
_entity.pdbx_description
1 polymer ?
#
loop_
_entity_poly.entity_id
_entity_poly.type
_entity_poly.pdbx_seq_one_letter_code
_entity_poly.pdbx_strand_id
1 'polypeptide(L)'
;MKKVFDIFRIKREERGAALVALIIACALNALTIIKYYTQFSQITDSYHKLFVKTFHVAGFDPLTYSIVSHWDTEYNVYRHPLLAFFMYIPNQINQAWIELTGTNGVQFFVGAILVFCAFYSFIFLYRIFREVIGTERFDANLLSAFYFSFAYVMVSAMVPDHFIMSMTILL
;
A
#
# COMPACT_ATOMS: atom_id res chain seq x y z
N MET A 1 -22.84 -1.37 -12.74
CA MET A 1 -21.87 -0.55 -11.99
C MET A 1 -22.18 -0.40 -10.49
N LYS A 2 -23.43 -0.14 -10.05
CA LYS A 2 -23.74 0.02 -8.58
C LYS A 2 -23.27 -1.16 -7.72
N LYS A 3 -23.41 -2.42 -8.15
CA LYS A 3 -23.01 -3.61 -7.37
C LYS A 3 -21.51 -3.75 -7.12
N VAL A 4 -20.66 -3.23 -8.02
CA VAL A 4 -19.19 -3.33 -7.86
C VAL A 4 -18.70 -2.38 -6.78
N PHE A 5 -19.29 -1.19 -6.65
CA PHE A 5 -18.92 -0.25 -5.60
C PHE A 5 -19.45 -0.63 -4.22
N ASP A 6 -20.46 -1.50 -4.13
CA ASP A 6 -21.00 -1.98 -2.86
C ASP A 6 -19.98 -2.83 -2.08
N ILE A 7 -18.99 -3.44 -2.76
CA ILE A 7 -17.92 -4.21 -2.11
C ILE A 7 -17.03 -3.32 -1.22
N PHE A 8 -16.85 -2.04 -1.58
CA PHE A 8 -16.08 -1.08 -0.80
C PHE A 8 -16.87 -0.42 0.33
N ARG A 9 -18.18 -0.67 0.42
CA ARG A 9 -19.02 -0.10 1.46
C ARG A 9 -18.80 -0.81 2.79
N ILE A 10 -18.39 -0.06 3.83
CA ILE A 10 -18.18 -0.59 5.18
C ILE A 10 -19.53 -0.81 5.86
N LYS A 11 -19.82 -2.06 6.23
CA LYS A 11 -21.03 -2.45 6.93
C LYS A 11 -20.98 -1.96 8.39
N ARG A 12 -22.15 -1.76 9.01
CA ARG A 12 -22.25 -1.24 10.38
C ARG A 12 -21.49 -2.09 11.40
N GLU A 13 -21.51 -3.40 11.21
CA GLU A 13 -20.83 -4.37 12.08
C GLU A 13 -19.30 -4.37 11.93
N GLU A 14 -18.77 -3.91 10.79
CA GLU A 14 -17.35 -3.86 10.46
C GLU A 14 -16.66 -2.60 11.00
N ARG A 15 -17.43 -1.53 11.31
CA ARG A 15 -16.88 -0.17 11.54
C ARG A 15 -15.83 -0.13 12.63
N GLY A 16 -16.01 -0.86 13.73
CA GLY A 16 -15.04 -0.88 14.83
C GLY A 16 -13.69 -1.48 14.41
N ALA A 17 -13.73 -2.67 13.80
CA ALA A 17 -12.52 -3.33 13.28
C ALA A 17 -11.88 -2.54 12.13
N ALA A 18 -12.71 -2.00 11.23
CA ALA A 18 -12.27 -1.15 10.14
C ALA A 18 -11.51 0.09 10.64
N LEU A 19 -12.03 0.77 11.66
CA LEU A 19 -11.36 1.93 12.26
C LEU A 19 -10.00 1.56 12.84
N VAL A 20 -9.93 0.46 13.58
CA VAL A 20 -8.66 -0.02 14.17
C VAL A 20 -7.66 -0.36 13.06
N ALA A 21 -8.08 -1.13 12.05
CA ALA A 21 -7.23 -1.48 10.91
C ALA A 21 -6.71 -0.23 10.16
N LEU A 22 -7.57 0.75 9.94
CA LEU A 22 -7.20 2.01 9.31
C LEU A 22 -6.16 2.79 10.14
N ILE A 23 -6.39 2.91 11.45
CA ILE A 23 -5.44 3.59 12.36
C ILE A 23 -4.08 2.91 12.33
N ILE A 24 -4.04 1.58 12.39
CA ILE A 24 -2.78 0.82 12.35
C ILE A 24 -2.08 1.02 11.00
N ALA A 25 -2.79 0.87 9.89
CA ALA A 25 -2.22 1.07 8.55
C ALA A 25 -1.68 2.49 8.36
N CYS A 26 -2.42 3.50 8.81
CA CYS A 26 -1.95 4.89 8.78
C CYS A 26 -0.72 5.11 9.66
N ALA A 27 -0.71 4.56 10.88
CA ALA A 27 0.42 4.71 11.81
C ALA A 27 1.70 4.08 11.24
N LEU A 28 1.62 2.86 10.70
CA LEU A 28 2.75 2.16 10.10
C LEU A 28 3.34 2.96 8.92
N ASN A 29 2.49 3.45 8.02
CA ASN A 29 2.96 4.26 6.89
C ASN A 29 3.48 5.63 7.33
N ALA A 30 2.85 6.27 8.32
CA ALA A 30 3.34 7.53 8.89
C ALA A 30 4.74 7.38 9.49
N LEU A 31 5.01 6.30 10.24
CA LEU A 31 6.34 6.00 10.77
C LEU A 31 7.39 5.86 9.66
N THR A 32 7.03 5.17 8.57
CA THR A 32 7.91 5.03 7.41
C THR A 32 8.20 6.38 6.76
N ILE A 33 7.16 7.20 6.56
CA ILE A 33 7.30 8.55 6.00
C ILE A 33 8.20 9.41 6.89
N ILE A 34 7.91 9.48 8.19
CA ILE A 34 8.70 10.29 9.14
C ILE A 34 10.18 9.88 9.12
N LYS A 35 10.45 8.59 9.10
CA LYS A 35 11.82 8.05 9.11
C LYS A 35 12.62 8.41 7.85
N TYR A 36 11.99 8.36 6.69
CA TYR A 36 12.70 8.46 5.40
C TYR A 36 12.41 9.77 4.64
N TYR A 37 11.59 10.68 5.17
CA TYR A 37 11.17 11.88 4.47
C TYR A 37 12.33 12.71 3.91
N THR A 38 13.32 13.00 4.73
CA THR A 38 14.47 13.83 4.34
C THR A 38 15.25 13.25 3.15
N GLN A 39 15.29 11.92 3.04
CA GLN A 39 16.00 11.24 1.96
C GLN A 39 15.13 11.10 0.71
N PHE A 40 13.85 10.70 0.88
CA PHE A 40 12.98 10.33 -0.23
C PHE A 40 12.23 11.52 -0.84
N SER A 41 12.25 12.69 -0.20
CA SER A 41 11.73 13.94 -0.76
C SER A 41 12.69 14.63 -1.74
N GLN A 42 13.91 14.10 -1.90
CA GLN A 42 14.91 14.65 -2.80
C GLN A 42 14.57 14.35 -4.27
N ILE A 43 14.91 15.31 -5.14
CA ILE A 43 14.86 15.12 -6.59
C ILE A 43 16.25 14.66 -7.05
N THR A 44 16.29 13.58 -7.82
CA THR A 44 17.54 12.97 -8.30
C THR A 44 17.32 12.29 -9.65
N ASP A 45 18.39 12.13 -10.43
CA ASP A 45 18.36 11.39 -11.70
C ASP A 45 18.41 9.86 -11.51
N SER A 46 18.63 9.38 -10.29
CA SER A 46 18.77 7.94 -9.99
C SER A 46 17.87 7.49 -8.82
N TYR A 47 16.55 7.59 -9.03
CA TYR A 47 15.55 7.17 -8.04
C TYR A 47 15.65 5.69 -7.66
N HIS A 48 15.89 4.81 -8.63
CA HIS A 48 16.07 3.38 -8.35
C HIS A 48 17.18 3.17 -7.32
N LYS A 49 18.35 3.78 -7.53
CA LYS A 49 19.49 3.67 -6.59
C LYS A 49 19.14 4.24 -5.22
N LEU A 50 18.46 5.40 -5.18
CA LEU A 50 18.07 6.06 -3.94
C LEU A 50 17.17 5.13 -3.10
N PHE A 51 16.10 4.60 -3.66
CA PHE A 51 15.13 3.82 -2.92
C PHE A 51 15.64 2.42 -2.59
N VAL A 52 16.21 1.69 -3.55
CA VAL A 52 16.71 0.33 -3.34
C VAL A 52 17.87 0.29 -2.34
N LYS A 53 18.81 1.25 -2.40
CA LYS A 53 19.91 1.32 -1.43
C LYS A 53 19.45 1.67 -0.01
N THR A 54 18.53 2.61 0.11
CA THR A 54 18.15 3.19 1.40
C THR A 54 17.06 2.37 2.09
N PHE A 55 16.13 1.82 1.32
CA PHE A 55 15.00 1.05 1.83
C PHE A 55 15.23 -0.45 1.60
N HIS A 56 16.34 -0.97 2.14
CA HIS A 56 16.69 -2.37 1.98
C HIS A 56 15.92 -3.26 2.95
N VAL A 57 14.86 -3.89 2.46
CA VAL A 57 14.10 -4.93 3.18
C VAL A 57 14.21 -6.22 2.39
N ALA A 58 14.77 -7.28 3.00
CA ALA A 58 14.99 -8.56 2.34
C ALA A 58 13.66 -9.12 1.77
N GLY A 59 13.65 -9.44 0.49
CA GLY A 59 12.49 -9.98 -0.22
C GLY A 59 11.48 -8.93 -0.71
N PHE A 60 11.77 -7.64 -0.56
CA PHE A 60 10.94 -6.55 -1.05
C PHE A 60 11.75 -5.62 -1.96
N ASP A 61 11.13 -5.21 -3.06
CA ASP A 61 11.70 -4.27 -4.02
C ASP A 61 10.89 -2.96 -4.01
N PRO A 62 11.43 -1.82 -3.55
CA PRO A 62 10.70 -0.55 -3.47
C PRO A 62 10.53 0.12 -4.86
N LEU A 63 10.20 -0.67 -5.87
CA LEU A 63 10.06 -0.23 -7.27
C LEU A 63 8.91 0.76 -7.47
N THR A 64 7.86 0.65 -6.66
CA THR A 64 6.71 1.56 -6.74
C THR A 64 7.13 3.01 -6.51
N TYR A 65 8.05 3.26 -5.56
CA TYR A 65 8.60 4.61 -5.35
C TYR A 65 9.37 5.10 -6.57
N SER A 66 10.17 4.25 -7.19
CA SER A 66 10.95 4.62 -8.37
C SER A 66 10.04 5.00 -9.54
N ILE A 67 9.04 4.17 -9.85
CA ILE A 67 8.09 4.39 -10.96
C ILE A 67 7.26 5.66 -10.74
N VAL A 68 6.78 5.90 -9.52
CA VAL A 68 5.97 7.08 -9.20
C VAL A 68 6.83 8.35 -9.19
N SER A 69 8.12 8.26 -8.87
CA SER A 69 9.05 9.40 -8.93
C SER A 69 9.51 9.71 -10.35
N HIS A 70 9.74 8.70 -11.18
CA HIS A 70 10.17 8.89 -12.57
C HIS A 70 9.67 7.72 -13.43
N TRP A 71 8.85 8.02 -14.43
CA TRP A 71 8.18 7.01 -15.24
C TRP A 71 9.14 6.08 -16.01
N ASP A 72 10.23 6.64 -16.54
CA ASP A 72 11.26 5.90 -17.28
C ASP A 72 12.32 5.26 -16.39
N THR A 73 11.93 4.88 -15.15
CA THR A 73 12.85 4.24 -14.22
C THR A 73 13.22 2.81 -14.66
N GLU A 74 14.42 2.39 -14.29
CA GLU A 74 14.86 1.02 -14.50
C GLU A 74 14.07 0.05 -13.61
N TYR A 75 13.11 -0.67 -14.18
CA TYR A 75 12.43 -1.77 -13.51
C TYR A 75 12.24 -2.97 -14.45
N ASN A 76 12.13 -4.14 -13.85
CA ASN A 76 12.02 -5.38 -14.61
C ASN A 76 10.58 -5.61 -15.07
N VAL A 77 10.29 -5.28 -16.33
CA VAL A 77 8.98 -5.45 -16.97
C VAL A 77 8.50 -6.91 -16.95
N TYR A 78 9.42 -7.86 -17.02
CA TYR A 78 9.06 -9.28 -16.99
C TYR A 78 8.60 -9.75 -15.60
N ARG A 79 9.08 -9.12 -14.53
CA ARG A 79 8.65 -9.43 -13.16
C ARG A 79 7.34 -8.71 -12.77
N HIS A 80 7.16 -7.47 -13.25
CA HIS A 80 6.06 -6.60 -12.84
C HIS A 80 5.43 -5.87 -14.04
N PRO A 81 4.86 -6.61 -15.03
CA PRO A 81 4.49 -6.02 -16.32
C PRO A 81 3.42 -4.92 -16.22
N LEU A 82 2.56 -4.98 -15.21
CA LEU A 82 1.45 -4.02 -15.04
C LEU A 82 1.72 -2.93 -14.00
N LEU A 83 2.81 -3.00 -13.23
CA LEU A 83 3.06 -2.07 -12.13
C LEU A 83 3.15 -0.62 -12.63
N ALA A 84 3.86 -0.36 -13.71
CA ALA A 84 3.95 0.97 -14.31
C ALA A 84 2.57 1.46 -14.78
N PHE A 85 1.77 0.60 -15.38
CA PHE A 85 0.43 0.95 -15.83
C PHE A 85 -0.46 1.44 -14.67
N PHE A 86 -0.51 0.69 -13.58
CA PHE A 86 -1.29 1.09 -12.39
C PHE A 86 -0.74 2.33 -11.71
N MET A 87 0.57 2.57 -11.77
CA MET A 87 1.22 3.71 -11.14
C MET A 87 1.30 4.94 -12.06
N TYR A 88 0.70 4.92 -13.25
CA TYR A 88 0.70 6.07 -14.14
C TYR A 88 0.03 7.31 -13.52
N ILE A 89 -1.17 7.15 -12.99
CA ILE A 89 -1.91 8.27 -12.36
C ILE A 89 -1.16 8.79 -11.13
N PRO A 90 -0.71 7.96 -10.17
CA PRO A 90 0.13 8.41 -9.07
C PRO A 90 1.41 9.13 -9.53
N ASN A 91 2.06 8.67 -10.60
CA ASN A 91 3.21 9.35 -11.18
C ASN A 91 2.85 10.76 -11.65
N GLN A 92 1.78 10.92 -12.44
CA GLN A 92 1.35 12.27 -12.93
C GLN A 92 1.05 13.22 -11.78
N ILE A 93 0.40 12.74 -10.73
CA ILE A 93 0.11 13.53 -9.52
C ILE A 93 1.42 13.94 -8.83
N ASN A 94 2.38 13.03 -8.73
CA ASN A 94 3.68 13.32 -8.13
C ASN A 94 4.50 14.30 -8.97
N GLN A 95 4.46 14.21 -10.31
CA GLN A 95 5.13 15.20 -11.17
C GLN A 95 4.56 16.61 -10.96
N ALA A 96 3.22 16.74 -10.94
CA ALA A 96 2.58 18.01 -10.62
C ALA A 96 2.95 18.53 -9.21
N TRP A 97 3.08 17.62 -8.23
CA TRP A 97 3.56 17.98 -6.90
C TRP A 97 5.00 18.49 -6.92
N ILE A 98 5.89 17.82 -7.65
CA ILE A 98 7.30 18.24 -7.80
C ILE A 98 7.39 19.62 -8.43
N GLU A 99 6.63 19.89 -9.49
CA GLU A 99 6.58 21.19 -10.15
C GLU A 99 6.11 22.31 -9.21
N LEU A 100 5.14 22.03 -8.34
CA LEU A 100 4.57 23.02 -7.42
C LEU A 100 5.44 23.26 -6.18
N THR A 101 6.08 22.24 -5.65
CA THR A 101 6.74 22.29 -4.32
C THR A 101 8.27 22.23 -4.39
N GLY A 102 8.83 21.78 -5.49
CA GLY A 102 10.26 21.50 -5.60
C GLY A 102 10.72 20.27 -4.81
N THR A 103 9.79 19.43 -4.35
CA THR A 103 10.09 18.22 -3.54
C THR A 103 9.37 17.00 -4.09
N ASN A 104 9.96 15.81 -3.90
CA ASN A 104 9.32 14.56 -4.28
C ASN A 104 8.29 14.13 -3.22
N GLY A 105 7.01 14.07 -3.61
CA GLY A 105 5.89 13.68 -2.75
C GLY A 105 5.57 12.19 -2.75
N VAL A 106 6.40 11.36 -3.37
CA VAL A 106 6.14 9.94 -3.63
C VAL A 106 5.69 9.15 -2.39
N GLN A 107 6.26 9.43 -1.22
CA GLN A 107 5.90 8.73 0.01
C GLN A 107 4.43 8.93 0.41
N PHE A 108 3.87 10.13 0.17
CA PHE A 108 2.49 10.43 0.49
C PHE A 108 1.53 9.71 -0.46
N PHE A 109 1.80 9.75 -1.77
CA PHE A 109 0.91 9.15 -2.77
C PHE A 109 0.94 7.63 -2.70
N VAL A 110 2.12 7.03 -2.62
CA VAL A 110 2.24 5.57 -2.49
C VAL A 110 1.79 5.12 -1.11
N GLY A 111 2.09 5.85 -0.03
CA GLY A 111 1.59 5.56 1.31
C GLY A 111 0.06 5.52 1.38
N ALA A 112 -0.62 6.44 0.70
CA ALA A 112 -2.09 6.41 0.60
C ALA A 112 -2.61 5.14 -0.11
N ILE A 113 -1.92 4.68 -1.17
CA ILE A 113 -2.26 3.44 -1.86
C ILE A 113 -2.02 2.22 -0.94
N LEU A 114 -0.90 2.17 -0.23
CA LEU A 114 -0.59 1.08 0.71
C LEU A 114 -1.61 1.02 1.85
N VAL A 115 -1.99 2.17 2.42
CA VAL A 115 -3.04 2.25 3.45
C VAL A 115 -4.37 1.77 2.90
N PHE A 116 -4.77 2.21 1.72
CA PHE A 116 -6.00 1.77 1.06
C PHE A 116 -6.00 0.25 0.86
N CYS A 117 -4.93 -0.29 0.30
CA CYS A 117 -4.81 -1.73 0.05
C CYS A 117 -4.81 -2.54 1.36
N ALA A 118 -4.03 -2.16 2.36
CA ALA A 118 -3.98 -2.85 3.64
C ALA A 118 -5.35 -2.83 4.35
N PHE A 119 -6.01 -1.68 4.34
CA PHE A 119 -7.33 -1.51 4.92
C PHE A 119 -8.38 -2.42 4.27
N TYR A 120 -8.48 -2.41 2.93
CA TYR A 120 -9.47 -3.23 2.24
C TYR A 120 -9.12 -4.72 2.25
N SER A 121 -7.84 -5.08 2.24
CA SER A 121 -7.44 -6.47 2.44
C SER A 121 -7.90 -7.01 3.81
N PHE A 122 -7.80 -6.21 4.87
CA PHE A 122 -8.33 -6.58 6.19
C PHE A 122 -9.85 -6.80 6.13
N ILE A 123 -10.59 -5.87 5.52
CA ILE A 123 -12.06 -5.96 5.42
C ILE A 123 -12.49 -7.17 4.58
N PHE A 124 -11.83 -7.42 3.46
CA PHE A 124 -12.17 -8.56 2.61
C PHE A 124 -11.87 -9.89 3.31
N LEU A 125 -10.72 -10.00 3.96
CA LEU A 125 -10.39 -11.19 4.74
C LEU A 125 -11.40 -11.41 5.89
N TYR A 126 -11.78 -10.36 6.62
CA TYR A 126 -12.82 -10.43 7.63
C TYR A 126 -14.15 -10.95 7.05
N ARG A 127 -14.55 -10.46 5.87
CA ARG A 127 -15.78 -10.92 5.19
C ARG A 127 -15.69 -12.37 4.75
N ILE A 128 -14.54 -12.82 4.28
CA ILE A 128 -14.32 -14.24 3.95
C ILE A 128 -14.58 -15.11 5.18
N PHE A 129 -14.02 -14.77 6.34
CA PHE A 129 -14.28 -15.50 7.58
C PHE A 129 -15.75 -15.45 8.00
N ARG A 130 -16.37 -14.25 7.93
CA ARG A 130 -17.76 -14.08 8.37
C ARG A 130 -18.79 -14.66 7.42
N GLU A 131 -18.68 -14.40 6.13
CA GLU A 131 -19.75 -14.63 5.16
C GLU A 131 -19.54 -15.90 4.34
N VAL A 132 -18.29 -16.31 4.13
CA VAL A 132 -17.98 -17.50 3.34
C VAL A 132 -17.76 -18.72 4.27
N ILE A 133 -16.92 -18.56 5.32
CA ILE A 133 -16.61 -19.62 6.25
C ILE A 133 -17.69 -19.74 7.35
N GLY A 134 -18.35 -18.63 7.69
CA GLY A 134 -19.45 -18.63 8.67
C GLY A 134 -18.99 -18.55 10.12
N THR A 135 -17.78 -18.06 10.41
CA THR A 135 -17.27 -17.89 11.77
C THR A 135 -18.04 -16.80 12.53
N GLU A 136 -17.99 -16.82 13.85
CA GLU A 136 -18.56 -15.76 14.67
C GLU A 136 -17.81 -14.44 14.47
N ARG A 137 -18.45 -13.31 14.80
CA ARG A 137 -17.86 -11.98 14.62
C ARG A 137 -16.54 -11.79 15.36
N PHE A 138 -16.45 -12.31 16.58
CA PHE A 138 -15.23 -12.23 17.38
C PHE A 138 -14.09 -13.01 16.72
N ASP A 139 -14.36 -14.25 16.32
CA ASP A 139 -13.37 -15.12 15.66
C ASP A 139 -12.90 -14.56 14.32
N ALA A 140 -13.82 -14.03 13.51
CA ALA A 140 -13.46 -13.38 12.25
C ALA A 140 -12.52 -12.21 12.46
N ASN A 141 -12.78 -11.36 13.47
CA ASN A 141 -11.88 -10.26 13.83
C ASN A 141 -10.52 -10.77 14.32
N LEU A 142 -10.53 -11.78 15.20
CA LEU A 142 -9.31 -12.34 15.76
C LEU A 142 -8.44 -12.99 14.68
N LEU A 143 -9.02 -13.77 13.80
CA LEU A 143 -8.31 -14.44 12.70
C LEU A 143 -7.75 -13.43 11.70
N SER A 144 -8.52 -12.38 11.36
CA SER A 144 -8.05 -11.32 10.48
C SER A 144 -6.90 -10.53 11.13
N ALA A 145 -7.02 -10.17 12.40
CA ALA A 145 -5.95 -9.50 13.14
C ALA A 145 -4.70 -10.37 13.27
N PHE A 146 -4.89 -11.67 13.53
CA PHE A 146 -3.80 -12.63 13.60
C PHE A 146 -3.04 -12.74 12.26
N TYR A 147 -3.77 -12.83 11.13
CA TYR A 147 -3.15 -12.84 9.81
C TYR A 147 -2.33 -11.58 9.55
N PHE A 148 -2.87 -10.39 9.87
CA PHE A 148 -2.17 -9.12 9.72
C PHE A 148 -1.04 -8.91 10.73
N SER A 149 -0.96 -9.70 11.78
CA SER A 149 0.18 -9.70 12.73
C SER A 149 1.41 -10.46 12.24
N PHE A 150 1.30 -11.24 11.18
CA PHE A 150 2.48 -11.88 10.59
C PHE A 150 3.43 -10.79 10.05
N ALA A 151 4.71 -10.89 10.42
CA ALA A 151 5.72 -9.90 10.07
C ALA A 151 5.76 -9.60 8.56
N TYR A 152 5.66 -10.62 7.71
CA TYR A 152 5.65 -10.44 6.27
C TYR A 152 4.45 -9.62 5.78
N VAL A 153 3.25 -9.86 6.32
CA VAL A 153 2.02 -9.12 5.96
C VAL A 153 2.10 -7.68 6.45
N MET A 154 2.56 -7.46 7.69
CA MET A 154 2.79 -6.11 8.24
C MET A 154 3.79 -5.32 7.38
N VAL A 155 4.91 -5.95 7.04
CA VAL A 155 5.95 -5.30 6.21
C VAL A 155 5.40 -4.99 4.82
N SER A 156 4.61 -5.90 4.20
CA SER A 156 3.95 -5.66 2.92
C SER A 156 3.02 -4.44 2.93
N ALA A 157 2.44 -4.10 4.07
CA ALA A 157 1.58 -2.92 4.23
C ALA A 157 2.35 -1.59 4.38
N MET A 158 3.67 -1.65 4.52
CA MET A 158 4.53 -0.47 4.76
C MET A 158 5.57 -0.26 3.64
N VAL A 159 5.98 -1.33 2.98
CA VAL A 159 7.01 -1.30 1.94
C VAL A 159 6.34 -1.03 0.59
N PRO A 160 6.85 -0.10 -0.22
CA PRO A 160 6.27 0.27 -1.51
C PRO A 160 6.56 -0.76 -2.60
N ASP A 161 6.17 -2.00 -2.35
CA ASP A 161 6.20 -3.12 -3.26
C ASP A 161 4.77 -3.46 -3.72
N HIS A 162 4.64 -4.38 -4.68
CA HIS A 162 3.35 -4.81 -5.24
C HIS A 162 2.57 -5.78 -4.34
N PHE A 163 3.16 -6.35 -3.29
CA PHE A 163 2.57 -7.44 -2.51
C PHE A 163 1.23 -7.09 -1.88
N ILE A 164 1.10 -5.97 -1.20
CA ILE A 164 -0.17 -5.58 -0.58
C ILE A 164 -1.25 -5.28 -1.61
N MET A 165 -0.87 -4.72 -2.78
CA MET A 165 -1.79 -4.49 -3.89
C MET A 165 -2.30 -5.81 -4.47
N SER A 166 -1.40 -6.77 -4.69
CA SER A 166 -1.75 -8.12 -5.15
C SER A 166 -2.67 -8.83 -4.15
N MET A 167 -2.38 -8.73 -2.85
CA MET A 167 -3.23 -9.29 -1.80
C MET A 167 -4.65 -8.69 -1.84
N THR A 168 -4.77 -7.38 -2.03
CA THR A 168 -6.08 -6.71 -2.11
C THR A 168 -6.91 -7.19 -3.31
N ILE A 169 -6.24 -7.50 -4.42
CA ILE A 169 -6.93 -7.95 -5.64
C ILE A 169 -7.33 -9.44 -5.54
N LEU A 170 -6.56 -10.23 -4.80
CA LEU A 170 -6.79 -11.68 -4.65
C LEU A 170 -7.82 -12.04 -3.57
N LEU A 171 -8.07 -11.16 -2.59
CA LEU A 171 -9.08 -11.29 -1.55
C LEU A 171 -10.44 -10.78 -2.01
#